data_7b7d09ecfcc0b8a31a09e860b2b48575
#
_entry.id   7b7d09ecfcc0b8a31a09e860b2b48575
#
_cell.length_a   1.000
_cell.length_b   1.000
_cell.length_c   1.000
_cell.angle_alpha   90.00
_cell.angle_beta   90.00
_cell.angle_gamma   90.00
#
_symmetry.space_group_name_H-M   'P 1'
#
loop_
_entity.id
_entity.type
_entity.pdbx_description
1 polymer ?
#
loop_
_entity_poly.entity_id
_entity_poly.type
_entity_poly.pdbx_seq_one_letter_code
_entity_poly.pdbx_strand_id
1 'polypeptide(L)'
;MKKFVLSTLACLIANQAFAATNTVSDTTVKTAPATKAVTKKTTTTNTATTKAANASTAAATAKKTTNDSKKPQPKTATATAKKPQTAKLAANVTQSTTTPKVASATAVTAATDIPLTPIPATTTALGILSDYAQLVNSADWKPGQNVNSATTLKLQALLDWNHASPGPIDGGWGMNAKKALKNFQAMHGLPQDGRMSAEVWQRLNEKIPANQPVLVGYTLTQEDIKGPYQPTPSGSEAKSKMKGLYYQDVQEMLAERFHMDIRYLKKLNADKKFTVGETITVFNPGAPLNEKITHLVAKKADNILYAYNGDKLIATYPTTVGSSDTPSPTGSLTIVNRVKNPWYRASSGEGKDKKVFMLPPGPNGPVGVVWMGLSKPSYGIHGSPVPEGISRQASHGCVRLTNWDVLEVYANVDTGTKVDLQ
;
A
#
# COMPACT_ATOMS: atom_id res chain seq x y z
N MET A 1 9.98 -13.12 59.89
CA MET A 1 8.97 -14.17 59.69
C MET A 1 7.61 -13.48 59.49
N LYS A 2 7.15 -13.35 58.29
CA LYS A 2 5.76 -13.05 57.92
C LYS A 2 5.45 -13.79 56.62
N LYS A 3 4.57 -14.78 56.75
CA LYS A 3 4.10 -15.63 55.66
C LYS A 3 3.12 -14.88 54.79
N PHE A 4 3.33 -14.84 53.46
CA PHE A 4 2.30 -14.42 52.53
C PHE A 4 1.61 -15.66 51.96
N VAL A 5 0.29 -15.68 52.10
CA VAL A 5 -0.62 -16.71 51.63
C VAL A 5 -1.00 -16.38 50.20
N LEU A 6 -0.74 -17.32 49.29
CA LEU A 6 -1.19 -17.27 47.90
C LEU A 6 -2.65 -17.77 47.85
N SER A 7 -3.56 -16.94 47.38
CA SER A 7 -4.95 -17.33 47.12
C SER A 7 -5.10 -17.58 45.60
N THR A 8 -5.29 -18.84 45.24
CA THR A 8 -5.65 -19.27 43.87
C THR A 8 -7.15 -19.24 43.70
N LEU A 9 -7.66 -18.33 42.84
CA LEU A 9 -9.06 -18.29 42.43
C LEU A 9 -9.24 -19.08 41.13
N ALA A 10 -9.85 -20.26 41.26
CA ALA A 10 -10.26 -21.10 40.12
C ALA A 10 -11.62 -20.64 39.62
N CYS A 11 -11.71 -20.21 38.37
CA CYS A 11 -12.98 -19.93 37.68
C CYS A 11 -13.48 -21.20 36.99
N LEU A 12 -14.56 -21.77 37.52
CA LEU A 12 -15.34 -22.84 36.87
C LEU A 12 -16.23 -22.18 35.79
N ILE A 13 -16.06 -22.63 34.54
CA ILE A 13 -17.02 -22.33 33.45
C ILE A 13 -17.95 -23.52 33.32
N ALA A 14 -19.22 -23.30 33.63
CA ALA A 14 -20.29 -24.29 33.44
C ALA A 14 -20.79 -24.20 31.97
N ASN A 15 -20.63 -25.32 31.24
CA ASN A 15 -21.28 -25.54 29.95
C ASN A 15 -22.74 -25.88 30.17
N GLN A 16 -23.66 -25.07 29.67
CA GLN A 16 -25.08 -25.44 29.51
C GLN A 16 -25.36 -25.73 28.04
N ALA A 17 -25.62 -26.98 27.74
CA ALA A 17 -26.15 -27.45 26.46
C ALA A 17 -27.66 -27.21 26.44
N PHE A 18 -28.15 -26.46 25.47
CA PHE A 18 -29.58 -26.36 25.17
C PHE A 18 -29.91 -27.37 24.06
N ALA A 19 -30.74 -28.36 24.43
CA ALA A 19 -31.39 -29.26 23.49
C ALA A 19 -32.65 -28.59 22.92
N ALA A 20 -32.69 -28.38 21.62
CA ALA A 20 -33.90 -27.93 20.92
C ALA A 20 -34.68 -29.15 20.42
N THR A 21 -35.89 -29.34 20.92
CA THR A 21 -36.86 -30.32 20.48
C THR A 21 -37.59 -29.82 19.22
N ASN A 22 -37.51 -30.61 18.16
CA ASN A 22 -38.29 -30.42 16.95
C ASN A 22 -39.73 -30.89 17.18
N THR A 23 -40.72 -30.00 16.99
CA THR A 23 -42.09 -30.35 16.77
C THR A 23 -42.47 -30.07 15.31
N VAL A 24 -42.75 -31.12 14.59
CA VAL A 24 -43.31 -31.11 13.22
C VAL A 24 -44.79 -30.82 13.34
N SER A 25 -45.29 -29.78 12.68
CA SER A 25 -46.73 -29.57 12.43
C SER A 25 -47.00 -29.71 10.94
N ASP A 26 -47.72 -30.75 10.64
CA ASP A 26 -48.24 -31.10 9.33
C ASP A 26 -49.45 -30.20 9.01
N THR A 27 -49.44 -29.48 7.88
CA THR A 27 -50.61 -28.79 7.35
C THR A 27 -50.70 -28.98 5.84
N THR A 28 -51.59 -29.86 5.51
CA THR A 28 -52.10 -30.17 4.15
C THR A 28 -52.55 -28.93 3.40
N VAL A 29 -52.02 -28.74 2.19
CA VAL A 29 -52.52 -27.74 1.23
C VAL A 29 -53.22 -28.42 0.07
N LYS A 30 -54.48 -28.02 -0.14
CA LYS A 30 -55.36 -28.36 -1.26
C LYS A 30 -54.87 -27.77 -2.58
N THR A 31 -54.84 -28.62 -3.61
CA THR A 31 -54.70 -28.29 -5.03
C THR A 31 -56.02 -27.82 -5.65
N ALA A 32 -55.98 -26.86 -6.57
CA ALA A 32 -56.63 -26.83 -7.90
C ALA A 32 -56.82 -25.39 -8.41
N PRO A 33 -57.14 -25.18 -9.71
CA PRO A 33 -56.55 -25.73 -10.93
C PRO A 33 -56.14 -24.65 -11.97
N ALA A 34 -55.47 -25.11 -13.01
CA ALA A 34 -55.00 -24.38 -14.18
C ALA A 34 -56.11 -23.71 -15.03
N THR A 35 -55.79 -22.54 -15.60
CA THR A 35 -56.53 -22.01 -16.75
C THR A 35 -55.58 -21.66 -17.90
N LYS A 36 -56.07 -21.96 -19.09
CA LYS A 36 -55.39 -22.12 -20.38
C LYS A 36 -54.90 -20.81 -21.01
N ALA A 37 -53.91 -21.03 -21.86
CA ALA A 37 -53.31 -20.14 -22.85
C ALA A 37 -54.31 -19.43 -23.79
N VAL A 38 -53.91 -18.22 -24.22
CA VAL A 38 -54.33 -17.69 -25.54
C VAL A 38 -53.07 -17.10 -26.22
N THR A 39 -52.72 -17.79 -27.28
CA THR A 39 -51.77 -17.39 -28.31
C THR A 39 -52.34 -16.27 -29.15
N LYS A 40 -51.60 -15.21 -29.41
CA LYS A 40 -51.84 -14.37 -30.60
C LYS A 40 -50.52 -14.09 -31.33
N LYS A 41 -50.47 -14.74 -32.47
CA LYS A 41 -49.48 -14.65 -33.53
C LYS A 41 -49.83 -13.41 -34.36
N THR A 42 -48.90 -12.53 -34.65
CA THR A 42 -48.98 -11.59 -35.75
C THR A 42 -47.66 -11.50 -36.45
N THR A 43 -47.68 -11.96 -37.66
CA THR A 43 -46.63 -11.95 -38.68
C THR A 43 -46.79 -10.69 -39.52
N THR A 44 -45.74 -9.98 -39.88
CA THR A 44 -45.61 -9.21 -41.14
C THR A 44 -44.12 -8.86 -41.29
N THR A 45 -43.42 -9.54 -42.14
CA THR A 45 -42.93 -9.34 -43.52
C THR A 45 -42.09 -8.11 -43.78
N ASN A 46 -40.81 -8.40 -44.09
CA ASN A 46 -39.90 -7.93 -45.13
C ASN A 46 -39.91 -6.45 -45.57
N THR A 47 -38.76 -5.84 -45.60
CA THR A 47 -38.16 -5.53 -46.92
C THR A 47 -36.64 -5.23 -46.79
N ALA A 48 -35.86 -5.98 -47.55
CA ALA A 48 -34.44 -5.72 -47.78
C ALA A 48 -34.28 -4.60 -48.81
N THR A 49 -33.26 -3.75 -48.63
CA THR A 49 -32.69 -3.03 -49.76
C THR A 49 -31.19 -2.92 -49.60
N THR A 50 -30.51 -3.67 -50.38
CA THR A 50 -29.09 -3.58 -50.78
C THR A 50 -28.81 -2.27 -51.48
N LYS A 51 -27.70 -1.62 -51.21
CA LYS A 51 -26.90 -0.91 -52.22
C LYS A 51 -25.43 -0.86 -51.84
N ALA A 52 -24.68 -1.41 -52.77
CA ALA A 52 -23.22 -1.53 -52.76
C ALA A 52 -22.51 -0.28 -53.28
N ALA A 53 -21.23 -0.27 -52.98
CA ALA A 53 -20.09 0.25 -53.75
C ALA A 53 -19.88 1.77 -53.84
N ASN A 54 -18.75 2.28 -53.37
CA ASN A 54 -17.65 2.55 -54.31
C ASN A 54 -16.31 2.78 -53.58
N ALA A 55 -15.32 2.07 -54.07
CA ALA A 55 -13.92 2.32 -53.80
C ALA A 55 -13.44 3.56 -54.64
N SER A 56 -12.56 4.34 -54.08
CA SER A 56 -11.71 5.23 -54.87
C SER A 56 -10.31 5.27 -54.28
N THR A 57 -9.43 4.63 -54.97
CA THR A 57 -7.99 4.75 -54.96
C THR A 57 -7.55 6.12 -55.48
N ALA A 58 -6.63 6.77 -54.79
CA ALA A 58 -5.76 7.78 -55.40
C ALA A 58 -4.35 7.66 -54.81
N ALA A 59 -3.47 7.14 -55.62
CA ALA A 59 -2.01 7.24 -55.50
C ALA A 59 -1.55 8.51 -56.18
N ALA A 60 -0.62 9.24 -55.62
CA ALA A 60 0.32 10.15 -56.30
C ALA A 60 1.36 10.60 -55.26
N THR A 61 2.52 10.30 -55.36
CA THR A 61 3.67 10.69 -56.19
C THR A 61 4.76 11.27 -55.27
N ALA A 62 5.87 10.57 -55.26
CA ALA A 62 7.13 10.97 -54.63
C ALA A 62 7.68 12.27 -55.28
N LYS A 63 8.24 13.15 -54.46
CA LYS A 63 9.27 14.09 -54.91
C LYS A 63 10.48 14.04 -54.01
N LYS A 64 11.54 13.51 -54.59
CA LYS A 64 12.92 13.46 -54.12
C LYS A 64 13.51 14.86 -54.31
N THR A 65 14.00 15.46 -53.21
CA THR A 65 14.98 16.56 -53.32
C THR A 65 16.14 16.25 -52.38
N THR A 66 17.25 15.98 -53.01
CA THR A 66 18.60 15.92 -52.44
C THR A 66 19.05 17.33 -52.09
N ASN A 67 19.57 17.55 -50.88
CA ASN A 67 20.58 18.57 -50.68
C ASN A 67 21.58 18.14 -49.61
N ASP A 68 22.78 18.04 -50.09
CA ASP A 68 24.07 17.91 -49.42
C ASP A 68 24.32 19.10 -48.52
N SER A 69 24.79 18.88 -47.29
CA SER A 69 25.66 19.83 -46.60
C SER A 69 26.35 19.23 -45.38
N LYS A 70 27.57 18.87 -45.53
CA LYS A 70 28.75 19.06 -44.66
C LYS A 70 28.58 18.99 -43.12
N LYS A 71 29.12 17.90 -42.62
CA LYS A 71 29.58 17.69 -41.27
C LYS A 71 30.86 18.49 -40.98
N PRO A 72 31.01 19.20 -39.86
CA PRO A 72 32.31 19.62 -39.32
C PRO A 72 32.85 18.60 -38.29
N GLN A 73 34.04 18.11 -38.49
CA GLN A 73 34.86 17.36 -37.53
C GLN A 73 35.37 18.28 -36.39
N PRO A 74 35.45 17.82 -35.14
CA PRO A 74 36.13 18.57 -34.10
C PRO A 74 37.65 18.34 -34.15
N LYS A 75 38.39 19.45 -34.06
CA LYS A 75 39.86 19.51 -33.99
C LYS A 75 40.35 18.97 -32.64
N THR A 76 41.28 18.05 -32.71
CA THR A 76 42.16 17.62 -31.62
C THR A 76 42.98 18.77 -31.09
N ALA A 77 42.83 19.08 -29.78
CA ALA A 77 43.80 19.93 -29.06
C ALA A 77 44.57 19.05 -28.09
N THR A 78 45.85 18.94 -28.35
CA THR A 78 46.86 18.29 -27.54
C THR A 78 47.13 19.22 -26.31
N ALA A 79 46.88 18.76 -25.11
CA ALA A 79 47.29 19.44 -23.89
C ALA A 79 48.26 18.58 -23.11
N THR A 80 49.42 19.14 -22.93
CA THR A 80 50.62 18.64 -22.28
C THR A 80 50.38 18.40 -20.78
N ALA A 81 50.78 17.25 -20.29
CA ALA A 81 50.75 16.87 -18.90
C ALA A 81 51.80 17.65 -18.08
N LYS A 82 51.37 18.36 -17.05
CA LYS A 82 52.24 18.84 -15.94
C LYS A 82 51.91 18.00 -14.69
N LYS A 83 52.97 17.34 -14.19
CA LYS A 83 53.08 16.56 -12.96
C LYS A 83 52.95 17.48 -11.74
N PRO A 84 52.12 17.21 -10.73
CA PRO A 84 52.14 17.96 -9.48
C PRO A 84 53.19 17.39 -8.52
N GLN A 85 53.95 18.29 -7.93
CA GLN A 85 54.91 18.04 -6.86
C GLN A 85 54.21 17.70 -5.53
N THR A 86 54.74 16.68 -4.86
CA THR A 86 54.42 16.30 -3.49
C THR A 86 54.88 17.36 -2.49
N ALA A 87 53.95 17.97 -1.78
CA ALA A 87 54.26 18.71 -0.54
C ALA A 87 53.76 17.91 0.66
N LYS A 88 54.68 17.42 1.48
CA LYS A 88 54.43 16.89 2.81
C LYS A 88 54.06 18.05 3.74
N LEU A 89 52.85 18.03 4.28
CA LEU A 89 52.53 18.77 5.51
C LEU A 89 52.04 17.75 6.55
N ALA A 90 52.84 17.57 7.57
CA ALA A 90 52.45 16.92 8.80
C ALA A 90 51.59 17.91 9.60
N ALA A 91 50.39 17.56 9.92
CA ALA A 91 49.59 18.29 10.88
C ALA A 91 49.07 17.31 11.94
N ASN A 92 49.47 17.56 13.17
CA ASN A 92 49.03 16.97 14.41
C ASN A 92 47.50 17.04 14.49
N VAL A 93 46.82 15.88 14.53
CA VAL A 93 45.40 15.80 14.89
C VAL A 93 45.33 15.39 16.36
N THR A 94 45.09 16.37 17.21
CA THR A 94 44.66 16.17 18.58
C THR A 94 43.22 15.60 18.51
N GLN A 95 43.03 14.35 18.92
CA GLN A 95 41.72 13.75 19.07
C GLN A 95 40.96 14.46 20.19
N SER A 96 39.99 15.29 19.84
CA SER A 96 38.96 15.74 20.76
C SER A 96 37.78 14.77 20.67
N THR A 97 37.70 13.88 21.64
CA THR A 97 36.54 12.98 21.86
C THR A 97 35.42 13.79 22.51
N THR A 98 34.66 14.50 21.71
CA THR A 98 33.32 14.96 22.13
C THR A 98 32.29 14.17 21.38
N THR A 99 31.78 13.15 22.05
CA THR A 99 30.54 12.44 21.69
C THR A 99 29.42 13.48 21.54
N PRO A 100 28.75 13.58 20.40
CA PRO A 100 27.53 14.41 20.33
C PRO A 100 26.47 13.78 21.21
N LYS A 101 26.12 14.45 22.29
CA LYS A 101 24.98 14.13 23.15
C LYS A 101 23.74 14.15 22.27
N VAL A 102 23.24 12.94 21.96
CA VAL A 102 21.94 12.77 21.32
C VAL A 102 20.93 13.40 22.26
N ALA A 103 20.35 14.52 21.86
CA ALA A 103 19.27 15.13 22.58
C ALA A 103 18.13 14.08 22.69
N SER A 104 17.83 13.69 23.93
CA SER A 104 16.67 12.85 24.27
C SER A 104 15.44 13.54 23.68
N ALA A 105 14.84 12.93 22.67
CA ALA A 105 13.57 13.37 22.14
C ALA A 105 12.54 13.17 23.28
N THR A 106 12.17 14.26 23.92
CA THR A 106 11.02 14.27 24.81
C THR A 106 9.82 13.85 23.96
N ALA A 107 9.23 12.70 24.27
CA ALA A 107 8.06 12.18 23.58
C ALA A 107 6.92 13.21 23.72
N VAL A 108 6.67 13.94 22.66
CA VAL A 108 5.43 14.70 22.52
C VAL A 108 4.39 13.70 22.05
N THR A 109 3.61 13.21 23.00
CA THR A 109 2.41 12.39 22.76
C THR A 109 1.36 13.24 22.04
N ALA A 110 1.36 13.22 20.71
CA ALA A 110 0.23 13.66 19.88
C ALA A 110 0.49 13.36 18.40
N ALA A 111 0.80 12.11 18.08
CA ALA A 111 0.50 11.60 16.76
C ALA A 111 -0.49 10.48 16.97
N THR A 112 -1.63 10.56 16.32
CA THR A 112 -2.61 9.47 16.31
C THR A 112 -1.87 8.20 15.92
N ASP A 113 -1.71 7.26 16.85
CA ASP A 113 -1.21 5.94 16.55
C ASP A 113 -2.14 5.37 15.48
N ILE A 114 -1.61 5.10 14.28
CA ILE A 114 -2.33 4.31 13.30
C ILE A 114 -2.44 2.93 13.91
N PRO A 115 -3.65 2.41 14.19
CA PRO A 115 -3.79 1.11 14.82
C PRO A 115 -3.18 0.04 13.91
N LEU A 116 -2.19 -0.70 14.40
CA LEU A 116 -1.63 -1.88 13.73
C LEU A 116 -2.55 -3.10 13.86
N THR A 117 -3.57 -3.00 14.70
CA THR A 117 -4.54 -4.08 14.90
C THR A 117 -5.61 -4.02 13.83
N PRO A 118 -6.00 -5.18 13.25
CA PRO A 118 -7.16 -5.26 12.37
C PRO A 118 -8.36 -4.68 13.11
N ILE A 119 -9.09 -3.78 12.45
CA ILE A 119 -10.35 -3.31 12.99
C ILE A 119 -11.31 -4.49 12.84
N PRO A 120 -11.92 -5.00 13.93
CA PRO A 120 -12.86 -6.10 13.82
C PRO A 120 -13.95 -5.70 12.84
N ALA A 121 -14.12 -6.50 11.77
CA ALA A 121 -15.26 -6.34 10.90
C ALA A 121 -16.50 -6.52 11.76
N THR A 122 -17.23 -5.46 12.04
CA THR A 122 -18.52 -5.54 12.72
C THR A 122 -19.47 -6.25 11.75
N THR A 123 -19.64 -7.54 11.94
CA THR A 123 -20.51 -8.43 11.16
C THR A 123 -21.96 -7.91 11.04
N THR A 124 -22.37 -7.01 11.92
CA THR A 124 -23.68 -6.34 11.92
C THR A 124 -23.92 -5.43 10.72
N ALA A 125 -22.88 -5.04 10.00
CA ALA A 125 -22.99 -4.06 8.92
C ALA A 125 -23.14 -4.68 7.51
N LEU A 126 -23.09 -6.01 7.35
CA LEU A 126 -23.22 -6.65 6.02
C LEU A 126 -24.60 -6.39 5.38
N GLY A 127 -25.65 -6.23 6.16
CA GLY A 127 -27.01 -5.92 5.65
C GLY A 127 -27.21 -4.48 5.17
N ILE A 128 -26.23 -3.59 5.40
CA ILE A 128 -26.28 -2.17 5.02
C ILE A 128 -25.40 -1.88 3.79
N LEU A 129 -24.67 -2.89 3.32
CA LEU A 129 -23.77 -2.74 2.19
C LEU A 129 -24.53 -2.60 0.88
N SER A 130 -24.01 -1.77 -0.02
CA SER A 130 -24.53 -1.63 -1.39
C SER A 130 -24.48 -2.95 -2.16
N ASP A 131 -25.30 -3.09 -3.20
CA ASP A 131 -25.30 -4.27 -4.08
C ASP A 131 -23.91 -4.55 -4.66
N TYR A 132 -23.16 -3.49 -4.99
CA TYR A 132 -21.79 -3.63 -5.46
C TYR A 132 -20.87 -4.23 -4.39
N ALA A 133 -20.98 -3.80 -3.14
CA ALA A 133 -20.15 -4.34 -2.06
C ALA A 133 -20.51 -5.81 -1.76
N GLN A 134 -21.78 -6.17 -1.85
CA GLN A 134 -22.23 -7.57 -1.76
C GLN A 134 -21.68 -8.40 -2.93
N LEU A 135 -21.71 -7.86 -4.15
CA LEU A 135 -21.13 -8.51 -5.33
C LEU A 135 -19.61 -8.75 -5.15
N VAL A 136 -18.87 -7.78 -4.60
CA VAL A 136 -17.45 -7.94 -4.29
C VAL A 136 -17.22 -9.05 -3.26
N ASN A 137 -17.98 -9.04 -2.18
CA ASN A 137 -17.84 -10.03 -1.11
C ASN A 137 -18.14 -11.46 -1.60
N SER A 138 -19.11 -11.63 -2.48
CA SER A 138 -19.46 -12.92 -3.09
C SER A 138 -18.66 -13.26 -4.35
N ALA A 139 -17.76 -12.35 -4.80
CA ALA A 139 -17.00 -12.59 -6.02
C ALA A 139 -16.14 -13.85 -5.90
N ASP A 140 -16.20 -14.68 -6.93
CA ASP A 140 -15.39 -15.87 -7.11
C ASP A 140 -14.74 -15.83 -8.50
N TRP A 141 -13.57 -16.42 -8.62
CA TRP A 141 -12.89 -16.53 -9.90
C TRP A 141 -12.85 -17.97 -10.37
N LYS A 142 -13.12 -18.20 -11.66
CA LYS A 142 -13.04 -19.52 -12.28
C LYS A 142 -12.13 -19.49 -13.50
N PRO A 143 -11.40 -20.59 -13.80
CA PRO A 143 -10.58 -20.69 -14.99
C PRO A 143 -11.34 -20.30 -16.26
N GLY A 144 -10.72 -19.48 -17.10
CA GLY A 144 -11.31 -18.97 -18.33
C GLY A 144 -12.20 -17.73 -18.17
N GLN A 145 -12.48 -17.28 -16.94
CA GLN A 145 -13.20 -16.02 -16.71
C GLN A 145 -12.25 -14.81 -16.78
N ASN A 146 -12.70 -13.75 -17.43
CA ASN A 146 -12.06 -12.46 -17.34
C ASN A 146 -12.30 -11.85 -15.95
N VAL A 147 -11.27 -11.22 -15.41
CA VAL A 147 -11.37 -10.52 -14.13
C VAL A 147 -12.19 -9.25 -14.32
N ASN A 148 -13.36 -9.16 -13.72
CA ASN A 148 -14.20 -7.96 -13.66
C ASN A 148 -13.80 -7.07 -12.47
N SER A 149 -14.45 -5.92 -12.30
CA SER A 149 -14.10 -4.98 -11.22
C SER A 149 -14.28 -5.55 -9.80
N ALA A 150 -15.32 -6.35 -9.58
CA ALA A 150 -15.58 -7.00 -8.29
C ALA A 150 -14.53 -8.07 -7.98
N THR A 151 -14.22 -8.93 -8.96
CA THR A 151 -13.17 -9.94 -8.84
C THR A 151 -11.78 -9.29 -8.70
N THR A 152 -11.53 -8.15 -9.36
CA THR A 152 -10.29 -7.38 -9.20
C THR A 152 -10.11 -6.91 -7.77
N LEU A 153 -11.15 -6.34 -7.18
CA LEU A 153 -11.09 -5.87 -5.79
C LEU A 153 -10.91 -7.04 -4.81
N LYS A 154 -11.62 -8.15 -5.03
CA LYS A 154 -11.42 -9.39 -4.27
C LYS A 154 -9.98 -9.88 -4.37
N LEU A 155 -9.40 -9.84 -5.56
CA LEU A 155 -8.02 -10.27 -5.80
C LEU A 155 -7.01 -9.35 -5.11
N GLN A 156 -7.21 -8.02 -5.15
CA GLN A 156 -6.38 -7.09 -4.39
C GLN A 156 -6.45 -7.39 -2.88
N ALA A 157 -7.66 -7.66 -2.35
CA ALA A 157 -7.85 -8.04 -0.96
C ALA A 157 -7.11 -9.33 -0.59
N LEU A 158 -7.24 -10.37 -1.40
CA LEU A 158 -6.56 -11.64 -1.18
C LEU A 158 -5.05 -11.50 -1.20
N LEU A 159 -4.50 -10.63 -2.08
CA LEU A 159 -3.08 -10.33 -2.14
C LEU A 159 -2.61 -9.59 -0.89
N ASP A 160 -3.35 -8.58 -0.44
CA ASP A 160 -3.06 -7.83 0.80
C ASP A 160 -3.08 -8.76 2.02
N TRP A 161 -4.11 -9.58 2.17
CA TRP A 161 -4.26 -10.54 3.27
C TRP A 161 -3.19 -11.66 3.29
N ASN A 162 -2.56 -11.92 2.15
CA ASN A 162 -1.42 -12.84 2.03
C ASN A 162 -0.07 -12.11 2.07
N HIS A 163 -0.03 -10.86 2.49
CA HIS A 163 1.18 -10.03 2.63
C HIS A 163 1.96 -9.83 1.31
N ALA A 164 1.30 -10.00 0.17
CA ALA A 164 1.79 -9.55 -1.13
C ALA A 164 1.14 -8.21 -1.49
N SER A 165 1.51 -7.14 -0.75
CA SER A 165 0.84 -5.85 -0.81
C SER A 165 0.67 -5.33 -2.24
N PRO A 166 -0.56 -4.99 -2.67
CA PRO A 166 -0.80 -4.30 -3.94
C PRO A 166 -0.63 -2.77 -3.81
N GLY A 167 -0.27 -2.25 -2.62
CA GLY A 167 -0.36 -0.83 -2.29
C GLY A 167 -1.81 -0.40 -2.08
N PRO A 168 -2.16 0.87 -2.31
CA PRO A 168 -3.52 1.35 -2.10
C PRO A 168 -4.56 0.56 -2.88
N ILE A 169 -5.57 0.05 -2.18
CA ILE A 169 -6.69 -0.69 -2.76
C ILE A 169 -7.59 0.28 -3.53
N ASP A 170 -7.73 0.06 -4.84
CA ASP A 170 -8.42 0.97 -5.76
C ASP A 170 -9.41 0.27 -6.71
N GLY A 171 -9.50 -1.07 -6.65
CA GLY A 171 -10.31 -1.89 -7.54
C GLY A 171 -9.77 -1.96 -8.98
N GLY A 172 -8.56 -1.43 -9.24
CA GLY A 172 -7.92 -1.40 -10.54
C GLY A 172 -6.85 -2.49 -10.70
N TRP A 173 -6.82 -3.16 -11.86
CA TRP A 173 -5.79 -4.14 -12.19
C TRP A 173 -4.54 -3.45 -12.75
N GLY A 174 -3.94 -2.56 -11.93
CA GLY A 174 -2.80 -1.75 -12.28
C GLY A 174 -1.44 -2.47 -12.18
N MET A 175 -0.38 -1.68 -12.30
CA MET A 175 1.00 -2.19 -12.25
C MET A 175 1.32 -2.85 -10.90
N ASN A 176 0.94 -2.23 -9.79
CA ASN A 176 1.23 -2.75 -8.44
C ASN A 176 0.46 -4.05 -8.16
N ALA A 177 -0.83 -4.14 -8.54
CA ALA A 177 -1.61 -5.36 -8.41
C ALA A 177 -1.01 -6.52 -9.21
N LYS A 178 -0.53 -6.27 -10.45
CA LYS A 178 0.18 -7.27 -11.26
C LYS A 178 1.49 -7.73 -10.64
N LYS A 179 2.26 -6.79 -10.06
CA LYS A 179 3.49 -7.11 -9.33
C LYS A 179 3.18 -7.93 -8.08
N ALA A 180 2.16 -7.53 -7.31
CA ALA A 180 1.71 -8.26 -6.13
C ALA A 180 1.36 -9.72 -6.46
N LEU A 181 0.65 -9.96 -7.57
CA LEU A 181 0.35 -11.33 -8.02
C LEU A 181 1.61 -12.13 -8.34
N LYS A 182 2.56 -11.55 -9.09
CA LYS A 182 3.87 -12.21 -9.35
C LYS A 182 4.64 -12.51 -8.07
N ASN A 183 4.61 -11.58 -7.12
CA ASN A 183 5.29 -11.74 -5.84
C ASN A 183 4.61 -12.82 -4.99
N PHE A 184 3.27 -12.87 -4.97
CA PHE A 184 2.52 -13.95 -4.35
C PHE A 184 2.88 -15.32 -4.96
N GLN A 185 2.96 -15.39 -6.29
CA GLN A 185 3.41 -16.61 -6.98
C GLN A 185 4.83 -17.00 -6.53
N ALA A 186 5.76 -16.03 -6.40
CA ALA A 186 7.11 -16.27 -5.90
C ALA A 186 7.10 -16.80 -4.44
N MET A 187 6.28 -16.22 -3.56
CA MET A 187 6.13 -16.64 -2.15
C MET A 187 5.67 -18.08 -2.03
N HIS A 188 4.96 -18.61 -3.03
CA HIS A 188 4.39 -19.95 -3.03
C HIS A 188 5.07 -20.92 -4.00
N GLY A 189 6.22 -20.54 -4.62
CA GLY A 189 6.93 -21.40 -5.56
C GLY A 189 6.18 -21.66 -6.87
N LEU A 190 5.21 -20.80 -7.22
CA LEU A 190 4.42 -20.91 -8.44
C LEU A 190 5.10 -20.21 -9.62
N PRO A 191 4.75 -20.53 -10.88
CA PRO A 191 5.21 -19.77 -12.04
C PRO A 191 4.90 -18.28 -11.91
N GLN A 192 5.94 -17.43 -11.96
CA GLN A 192 5.85 -15.98 -11.72
C GLN A 192 5.44 -15.23 -13.00
N ASP A 193 4.35 -15.63 -13.63
CA ASP A 193 3.88 -15.06 -14.91
C ASP A 193 2.88 -13.90 -14.71
N GLY A 194 2.41 -13.68 -13.47
CA GLY A 194 1.41 -12.66 -13.14
C GLY A 194 0.03 -12.97 -13.71
N ARG A 195 -0.28 -14.24 -13.99
CA ARG A 195 -1.55 -14.72 -14.49
C ARG A 195 -2.29 -15.51 -13.42
N MET A 196 -3.61 -15.42 -13.46
CA MET A 196 -4.46 -16.23 -12.62
C MET A 196 -4.56 -17.66 -13.16
N SER A 197 -4.44 -18.63 -12.25
CA SER A 197 -4.71 -20.05 -12.50
C SER A 197 -5.55 -20.62 -11.37
N ALA A 198 -6.10 -21.82 -11.56
CA ALA A 198 -6.85 -22.50 -10.49
C ALA A 198 -6.00 -22.70 -9.23
N GLU A 199 -4.72 -23.03 -9.40
CA GLU A 199 -3.79 -23.21 -8.29
C GLU A 199 -3.51 -21.89 -7.57
N VAL A 200 -3.27 -20.78 -8.31
CA VAL A 200 -3.09 -19.46 -7.71
C VAL A 200 -4.32 -19.05 -6.91
N TRP A 201 -5.53 -19.24 -7.45
CA TRP A 201 -6.78 -18.94 -6.75
C TRP A 201 -6.95 -19.76 -5.49
N GLN A 202 -6.67 -21.06 -5.55
CA GLN A 202 -6.70 -21.96 -4.39
C GLN A 202 -5.73 -21.47 -3.31
N ARG A 203 -4.47 -21.18 -3.66
CA ARG A 203 -3.46 -20.70 -2.72
C ARG A 203 -3.81 -19.36 -2.07
N LEU A 204 -4.38 -18.44 -2.84
CA LEU A 204 -4.84 -17.14 -2.32
C LEU A 204 -5.91 -17.29 -1.24
N ASN A 205 -6.75 -18.31 -1.32
CA ASN A 205 -7.85 -18.56 -0.38
C ASN A 205 -7.49 -19.56 0.74
N GLU A 206 -6.36 -20.25 0.65
CA GLU A 206 -6.03 -21.38 1.54
C GLU A 206 -6.03 -21.01 3.03
N LYS A 207 -5.54 -19.82 3.38
CA LYS A 207 -5.41 -19.36 4.77
C LYS A 207 -6.48 -18.35 5.17
N ILE A 208 -7.35 -17.99 4.25
CA ILE A 208 -8.38 -16.98 4.50
C ILE A 208 -9.61 -17.67 5.09
N PRO A 209 -10.17 -17.16 6.20
CA PRO A 209 -11.41 -17.69 6.74
C PRO A 209 -12.53 -17.72 5.70
N ALA A 210 -13.28 -18.82 5.66
CA ALA A 210 -14.40 -18.94 4.76
C ALA A 210 -15.37 -17.75 4.96
N ASN A 211 -15.76 -17.12 3.85
CA ASN A 211 -16.65 -15.94 3.85
C ASN A 211 -16.10 -14.67 4.52
N GLN A 212 -14.77 -14.53 4.67
CA GLN A 212 -14.21 -13.27 5.13
C GLN A 212 -14.61 -12.15 4.14
N PRO A 213 -15.31 -11.11 4.61
CA PRO A 213 -15.78 -10.05 3.72
C PRO A 213 -14.64 -9.16 3.30
N VAL A 214 -14.58 -8.81 2.02
CA VAL A 214 -13.61 -7.85 1.44
C VAL A 214 -13.99 -6.43 1.80
N LEU A 215 -15.27 -6.10 1.65
CA LEU A 215 -15.85 -4.82 2.03
C LEU A 215 -16.75 -4.98 3.25
N VAL A 216 -16.59 -4.07 4.19
CA VAL A 216 -17.35 -4.03 5.44
C VAL A 216 -17.94 -2.65 5.68
N GLY A 217 -19.01 -2.59 6.47
CA GLY A 217 -19.51 -1.34 7.00
C GLY A 217 -18.68 -0.92 8.22
N TYR A 218 -18.27 0.33 8.25
CA TYR A 218 -17.60 0.95 9.39
C TYR A 218 -18.41 2.15 9.87
N THR A 219 -18.82 2.13 11.14
CA THR A 219 -19.56 3.25 11.73
C THR A 219 -18.58 4.24 12.33
N LEU A 220 -18.62 5.47 11.84
CA LEU A 220 -17.75 6.56 12.25
C LEU A 220 -17.98 6.93 13.72
N THR A 221 -16.91 6.97 14.49
CA THR A 221 -16.92 7.32 15.90
C THR A 221 -16.64 8.81 16.11
N GLN A 222 -16.88 9.29 17.33
CA GLN A 222 -16.47 10.64 17.72
C GLN A 222 -14.96 10.83 17.63
N GLU A 223 -14.18 9.80 17.94
CA GLU A 223 -12.71 9.86 17.85
C GLU A 223 -12.22 10.00 16.41
N ASP A 224 -12.89 9.36 15.45
CA ASP A 224 -12.56 9.51 14.02
C ASP A 224 -12.75 10.95 13.55
N ILE A 225 -13.78 11.63 14.04
CA ILE A 225 -14.12 13.00 13.59
C ILE A 225 -13.32 14.07 14.33
N LYS A 226 -12.87 13.78 15.56
CA LYS A 226 -12.18 14.75 16.42
C LYS A 226 -10.85 15.25 15.83
N GLY A 227 -10.14 14.41 15.10
CA GLY A 227 -8.80 14.75 14.59
C GLY A 227 -7.69 14.73 15.65
N PRO A 228 -6.64 15.49 15.47
CA PRO A 228 -6.52 16.73 14.67
C PRO A 228 -6.41 16.52 13.17
N TYR A 229 -7.10 17.36 12.41
CA TYR A 229 -7.00 17.43 10.95
C TYR A 229 -6.54 18.83 10.51
N GLN A 230 -5.63 18.91 9.56
CA GLN A 230 -5.09 20.18 9.10
C GLN A 230 -4.50 20.06 7.70
N PRO A 231 -4.89 20.90 6.74
CA PRO A 231 -4.24 20.95 5.43
C PRO A 231 -2.73 21.17 5.56
N THR A 232 -1.96 20.37 4.85
CA THR A 232 -0.49 20.45 4.87
C THR A 232 -0.04 21.58 3.94
N PRO A 233 0.64 22.63 4.45
CA PRO A 233 1.11 23.73 3.62
C PRO A 233 2.26 23.30 2.71
N SER A 234 2.50 24.06 1.65
CA SER A 234 3.69 23.91 0.83
C SER A 234 4.92 24.53 1.52
N GLY A 235 6.11 23.94 1.23
CA GLY A 235 7.40 24.46 1.71
C GLY A 235 7.75 24.05 3.15
N SER A 236 9.05 23.91 3.38
CA SER A 236 9.59 23.41 4.65
C SER A 236 9.42 24.41 5.80
N GLU A 237 9.49 25.70 5.50
CA GLU A 237 9.34 26.74 6.53
C GLU A 237 7.92 26.75 7.10
N ALA A 238 6.88 26.71 6.24
CA ALA A 238 5.49 26.68 6.70
C ALA A 238 5.19 25.39 7.48
N LYS A 239 5.68 24.24 7.00
CA LYS A 239 5.54 22.95 7.69
C LYS A 239 6.21 22.95 9.07
N SER A 240 7.38 23.61 9.22
CA SER A 240 8.09 23.65 10.51
C SER A 240 7.37 24.44 11.60
N LYS A 241 6.41 25.28 11.24
CA LYS A 241 5.57 26.06 12.16
C LYS A 241 4.31 25.31 12.62
N MET A 242 4.03 24.13 12.04
CA MET A 242 2.89 23.30 12.44
C MET A 242 3.17 22.57 13.77
N LYS A 243 2.13 22.22 14.51
CA LYS A 243 2.23 21.37 15.70
C LYS A 243 2.47 19.89 15.35
N GLY A 244 2.00 19.45 14.19
CA GLY A 244 2.16 18.12 13.63
C GLY A 244 1.79 18.13 12.16
N LEU A 245 2.32 17.20 11.37
CA LEU A 245 1.93 17.00 9.97
C LEU A 245 0.81 15.95 9.92
N TYR A 246 -0.35 16.36 10.45
CA TYR A 246 -1.53 15.54 10.60
C TYR A 246 -2.16 15.16 9.25
N TYR A 247 -3.12 14.24 9.27
CA TYR A 247 -4.03 14.03 8.13
C TYR A 247 -4.76 15.33 7.79
N GLN A 248 -5.06 15.54 6.51
CA GLN A 248 -5.75 16.74 6.06
C GLN A 248 -7.24 16.74 6.44
N ASP A 249 -7.84 15.54 6.39
CA ASP A 249 -9.24 15.32 6.75
C ASP A 249 -9.48 13.87 7.22
N VAL A 250 -10.69 13.59 7.68
CA VAL A 250 -11.09 12.25 8.13
C VAL A 250 -11.05 11.23 7.00
N GLN A 251 -11.27 11.62 5.76
CA GLN A 251 -11.29 10.71 4.62
C GLN A 251 -9.88 10.22 4.28
N GLU A 252 -8.88 11.09 4.39
CA GLU A 252 -7.47 10.70 4.24
C GLU A 252 -7.06 9.71 5.36
N MET A 253 -7.39 10.01 6.61
CA MET A 253 -7.11 9.14 7.73
C MET A 253 -7.76 7.75 7.56
N LEU A 254 -9.04 7.71 7.14
CA LEU A 254 -9.76 6.46 6.91
C LEU A 254 -9.21 5.69 5.72
N ALA A 255 -8.82 6.39 4.63
CA ALA A 255 -8.23 5.74 3.48
C ALA A 255 -6.94 5.01 3.85
N GLU A 256 -6.03 5.64 4.60
CA GLU A 256 -4.81 5.00 5.07
C GLU A 256 -5.09 3.87 6.08
N ARG A 257 -6.00 4.09 7.04
CA ARG A 257 -6.39 3.08 8.02
C ARG A 257 -6.91 1.79 7.39
N PHE A 258 -7.64 1.93 6.30
CA PHE A 258 -8.25 0.81 5.59
C PHE A 258 -7.50 0.46 4.28
N HIS A 259 -6.22 0.82 4.14
CA HIS A 259 -5.35 0.51 3.00
C HIS A 259 -5.93 0.90 1.63
N MET A 260 -6.77 1.93 1.57
CA MET A 260 -7.50 2.33 0.37
C MET A 260 -6.86 3.52 -0.33
N ASP A 261 -7.00 3.57 -1.65
CA ASP A 261 -6.88 4.83 -2.39
C ASP A 261 -8.02 5.78 -1.96
N ILE A 262 -7.69 7.00 -1.55
CA ILE A 262 -8.68 7.97 -1.06
C ILE A 262 -9.78 8.27 -2.08
N ARG A 263 -9.45 8.25 -3.38
CA ARG A 263 -10.43 8.48 -4.45
C ARG A 263 -11.41 7.31 -4.53
N TYR A 264 -10.93 6.11 -4.27
CA TYR A 264 -11.77 4.92 -4.25
C TYR A 264 -12.67 4.87 -3.01
N LEU A 265 -12.13 5.22 -1.83
CA LEU A 265 -12.94 5.39 -0.62
C LEU A 265 -14.08 6.40 -0.86
N LYS A 266 -13.77 7.57 -1.41
CA LYS A 266 -14.77 8.60 -1.75
C LYS A 266 -15.79 8.11 -2.77
N LYS A 267 -15.36 7.34 -3.78
CA LYS A 267 -16.26 6.77 -4.79
C LYS A 267 -17.23 5.75 -4.20
N LEU A 268 -16.76 4.86 -3.32
CA LEU A 268 -17.61 3.87 -2.65
C LEU A 268 -18.65 4.51 -1.72
N ASN A 269 -18.39 5.72 -1.24
CA ASN A 269 -19.17 6.44 -0.23
C ASN A 269 -19.60 7.83 -0.74
N ALA A 270 -19.93 7.92 -2.04
CA ALA A 270 -20.26 9.22 -2.68
C ALA A 270 -21.50 9.91 -2.09
N ASP A 271 -22.39 9.15 -1.47
CA ASP A 271 -23.60 9.62 -0.79
C ASP A 271 -23.37 9.98 0.69
N LYS A 272 -22.18 9.73 1.25
CA LYS A 272 -21.86 9.89 2.65
C LYS A 272 -21.24 11.25 2.97
N LYS A 273 -21.55 11.76 4.17
CA LYS A 273 -21.04 13.04 4.69
C LYS A 273 -19.84 12.89 5.62
N PHE A 274 -19.52 11.65 6.00
CA PHE A 274 -18.45 11.30 6.94
C PHE A 274 -18.65 11.98 8.32
N THR A 275 -19.85 11.83 8.88
CA THR A 275 -20.23 12.36 10.20
C THR A 275 -20.31 11.23 11.23
N VAL A 276 -20.24 11.60 12.53
CA VAL A 276 -20.36 10.64 13.64
C VAL A 276 -21.64 9.82 13.54
N GLY A 277 -21.53 8.52 13.71
CA GLY A 277 -22.66 7.58 13.67
C GLY A 277 -23.04 7.13 12.24
N GLU A 278 -22.46 7.75 11.20
CA GLU A 278 -22.70 7.33 9.84
C GLU A 278 -21.87 6.08 9.50
N THR A 279 -22.52 5.11 8.85
CA THR A 279 -21.82 3.89 8.38
C THR A 279 -21.36 4.06 6.95
N ILE A 280 -20.07 3.87 6.73
CA ILE A 280 -19.41 3.92 5.42
C ILE A 280 -18.94 2.54 5.00
N THR A 281 -18.77 2.32 3.70
CA THR A 281 -18.19 1.10 3.15
C THR A 281 -16.67 1.26 3.04
N VAL A 282 -15.94 0.33 3.66
CA VAL A 282 -14.46 0.32 3.64
C VAL A 282 -13.92 -1.07 3.29
N PHE A 283 -12.67 -1.11 2.85
CA PHE A 283 -11.93 -2.36 2.72
C PHE A 283 -11.61 -2.94 4.11
N ASN A 284 -11.61 -4.26 4.23
CA ASN A 284 -11.19 -4.99 5.43
C ASN A 284 -9.71 -5.37 5.30
N PRO A 285 -8.77 -4.72 5.98
CA PRO A 285 -7.34 -4.95 5.79
C PRO A 285 -6.83 -6.31 6.31
N GLY A 286 -7.69 -7.12 6.95
CA GLY A 286 -7.30 -8.44 7.43
C GLY A 286 -6.37 -8.40 8.65
N ALA A 287 -5.65 -9.49 8.89
CA ALA A 287 -4.71 -9.61 9.99
C ALA A 287 -3.31 -9.10 9.57
N PRO A 288 -2.59 -8.37 10.45
CA PRO A 288 -1.23 -7.96 10.15
C PRO A 288 -0.26 -9.15 10.14
N LEU A 289 0.88 -9.00 9.46
CA LEU A 289 1.97 -9.96 9.51
C LEU A 289 2.43 -10.15 10.96
N ASN A 290 2.44 -11.40 11.42
CA ASN A 290 2.95 -11.80 12.73
C ASN A 290 4.05 -12.84 12.57
N GLU A 291 5.08 -12.49 11.79
CA GLU A 291 6.23 -13.35 11.53
C GLU A 291 7.49 -12.47 11.48
N LYS A 292 8.56 -12.86 12.18
CA LYS A 292 9.80 -12.08 12.26
C LYS A 292 10.44 -11.93 10.89
N ILE A 293 10.80 -10.69 10.54
CA ILE A 293 11.61 -10.39 9.35
C ILE A 293 13.08 -10.38 9.76
N THR A 294 13.86 -11.31 9.22
CA THR A 294 15.30 -11.41 9.49
C THR A 294 16.14 -10.73 8.40
N HIS A 295 15.59 -10.55 7.22
CA HIS A 295 16.26 -9.98 6.07
C HIS A 295 15.30 -9.25 5.14
N LEU A 296 15.69 -8.07 4.69
CA LEU A 296 14.97 -7.26 3.70
C LEU A 296 15.80 -7.12 2.42
N VAL A 297 15.18 -7.21 1.26
CA VAL A 297 15.81 -7.00 -0.04
C VAL A 297 15.00 -5.98 -0.85
N ALA A 298 15.54 -4.79 -1.06
CA ALA A 298 14.95 -3.79 -1.94
C ALA A 298 15.51 -3.94 -3.36
N LYS A 299 14.70 -4.48 -4.27
CA LYS A 299 15.03 -4.57 -5.70
C LYS A 299 14.58 -3.30 -6.41
N LYS A 300 15.54 -2.44 -6.72
CA LYS A 300 15.27 -1.13 -7.33
C LYS A 300 14.64 -1.22 -8.71
N ALA A 301 15.08 -2.18 -9.53
CA ALA A 301 14.51 -2.40 -10.86
C ALA A 301 13.02 -2.78 -10.83
N ASP A 302 12.60 -3.48 -9.78
CA ASP A 302 11.21 -3.95 -9.62
C ASP A 302 10.35 -2.94 -8.86
N ASN A 303 10.98 -2.01 -8.11
CA ASN A 303 10.33 -1.17 -7.10
C ASN A 303 9.54 -2.02 -6.09
N ILE A 304 10.19 -3.04 -5.54
CA ILE A 304 9.62 -3.95 -4.53
C ILE A 304 10.62 -4.12 -3.38
N LEU A 305 10.09 -4.11 -2.15
CA LEU A 305 10.78 -4.55 -0.95
C LEU A 305 10.30 -5.96 -0.62
N TYR A 306 11.22 -6.91 -0.59
CA TYR A 306 11.00 -8.31 -0.22
C TYR A 306 11.39 -8.51 1.23
N ALA A 307 10.55 -9.17 2.02
CA ALA A 307 10.78 -9.48 3.42
C ALA A 307 10.90 -11.00 3.62
N TYR A 308 11.99 -11.40 4.25
CA TYR A 308 12.34 -12.81 4.47
C TYR A 308 12.43 -13.15 5.96
N ASN A 309 12.01 -14.36 6.30
CA ASN A 309 12.35 -15.04 7.56
C ASN A 309 13.25 -16.22 7.23
N GLY A 310 14.56 -16.11 7.51
CA GLY A 310 15.57 -17.01 6.93
C GLY A 310 15.53 -16.92 5.40
N ASP A 311 15.37 -18.07 4.75
CA ASP A 311 15.28 -18.17 3.28
C ASP A 311 13.83 -18.06 2.75
N LYS A 312 12.84 -18.05 3.65
CA LYS A 312 11.43 -18.01 3.28
C LYS A 312 11.00 -16.56 3.00
N LEU A 313 10.52 -16.30 1.79
CA LEU A 313 9.86 -15.04 1.44
C LEU A 313 8.48 -15.00 2.12
N ILE A 314 8.27 -14.07 3.05
CA ILE A 314 7.06 -13.99 3.88
C ILE A 314 6.16 -12.80 3.55
N ALA A 315 6.73 -11.72 3.00
CA ALA A 315 5.95 -10.57 2.57
C ALA A 315 6.66 -9.79 1.46
N THR A 316 5.87 -9.02 0.68
CA THR A 316 6.38 -8.12 -0.37
C THR A 316 5.58 -6.84 -0.40
N TYR A 317 6.27 -5.71 -0.60
CA TYR A 317 5.67 -4.38 -0.57
C TYR A 317 6.10 -3.57 -1.79
N PRO A 318 5.16 -2.91 -2.49
CA PRO A 318 5.53 -1.94 -3.51
C PRO A 318 6.31 -0.80 -2.85
N THR A 319 7.40 -0.38 -3.48
CA THR A 319 8.25 0.68 -2.92
C THR A 319 8.61 1.72 -3.96
N THR A 320 9.03 2.87 -3.48
CA THR A 320 9.68 3.90 -4.28
C THR A 320 11.14 3.99 -3.84
N VAL A 321 12.05 3.91 -4.79
CA VAL A 321 13.50 3.98 -4.57
C VAL A 321 14.07 5.25 -5.18
N GLY A 322 15.37 5.50 -4.98
CA GLY A 322 16.06 6.69 -5.50
C GLY A 322 15.91 6.86 -7.00
N SER A 323 15.90 8.13 -7.44
CA SER A 323 15.90 8.51 -8.85
C SER A 323 17.28 8.28 -9.50
N SER A 324 17.37 8.52 -10.84
CA SER A 324 18.67 8.61 -11.54
C SER A 324 19.60 9.66 -10.94
N ASP A 325 19.05 10.79 -10.49
CA ASP A 325 19.82 11.92 -9.96
C ASP A 325 20.23 11.72 -8.50
N THR A 326 19.45 10.99 -7.73
CA THR A 326 19.70 10.62 -6.34
C THR A 326 19.46 9.13 -6.12
N PRO A 327 20.34 8.26 -6.65
CA PRO A 327 20.14 6.82 -6.61
C PRO A 327 20.24 6.27 -5.18
N SER A 328 19.43 5.25 -4.89
CA SER A 328 19.64 4.44 -3.69
C SER A 328 21.02 3.78 -3.76
N PRO A 329 21.73 3.66 -2.64
CA PRO A 329 22.99 2.90 -2.61
C PRO A 329 22.74 1.45 -3.02
N THR A 330 23.78 0.76 -3.43
CA THR A 330 23.77 -0.68 -3.65
C THR A 330 24.64 -1.33 -2.58
N GLY A 331 24.27 -2.54 -2.15
CA GLY A 331 25.04 -3.34 -1.19
C GLY A 331 24.24 -3.73 0.03
N SER A 332 24.92 -4.40 0.96
CA SER A 332 24.37 -4.89 2.22
C SER A 332 24.52 -3.86 3.32
N LEU A 333 23.42 -3.54 3.95
CA LEU A 333 23.30 -2.62 5.08
C LEU A 333 22.57 -3.32 6.23
N THR A 334 22.46 -2.65 7.38
CA THR A 334 21.65 -3.11 8.51
C THR A 334 20.79 -1.98 9.04
N ILE A 335 19.67 -2.29 9.68
CA ILE A 335 18.87 -1.32 10.43
C ILE A 335 19.64 -0.95 11.70
N VAL A 336 19.94 0.33 11.89
CA VAL A 336 20.72 0.83 13.05
C VAL A 336 19.85 1.57 14.07
N ASN A 337 18.70 2.07 13.66
CA ASN A 337 17.71 2.66 14.57
C ASN A 337 16.30 2.52 14.02
N ARG A 338 15.32 2.65 14.92
CA ARG A 338 13.90 2.55 14.63
C ARG A 338 13.17 3.64 15.41
N VAL A 339 12.46 4.53 14.72
CA VAL A 339 11.79 5.68 15.32
C VAL A 339 10.34 5.75 14.85
N LYS A 340 9.40 5.77 15.80
CA LYS A 340 8.00 6.14 15.53
C LYS A 340 7.86 7.65 15.58
N ASN A 341 6.99 8.19 14.73
CA ASN A 341 6.69 9.62 14.65
C ASN A 341 7.98 10.49 14.59
N PRO A 342 8.82 10.29 13.55
CA PRO A 342 10.11 10.96 13.46
C PRO A 342 9.95 12.45 13.13
N TRP A 343 10.78 13.29 13.78
CA TRP A 343 11.04 14.63 13.28
C TRP A 343 11.89 14.55 12.03
N TYR A 344 11.63 15.43 11.07
CA TYR A 344 12.37 15.45 9.82
C TYR A 344 13.17 16.75 9.67
N ARG A 345 14.47 16.63 9.43
CA ARG A 345 15.37 17.75 9.16
C ARG A 345 15.38 18.06 7.67
N ALA A 346 14.63 19.07 7.27
CA ALA A 346 14.61 19.59 5.90
C ALA A 346 15.66 20.69 5.71
N SER A 347 16.17 20.82 4.49
CA SER A 347 16.97 21.97 4.09
C SER A 347 16.42 22.58 2.80
N SER A 348 16.52 23.90 2.68
CA SER A 348 16.13 24.67 1.49
C SER A 348 17.20 25.70 1.17
N GLY A 349 17.39 26.01 -0.12
CA GLY A 349 18.45 26.88 -0.60
C GLY A 349 19.80 26.19 -0.71
N GLU A 350 20.78 26.88 -1.27
CA GLU A 350 22.14 26.38 -1.52
C GLU A 350 23.21 27.30 -0.89
N GLY A 351 24.39 26.76 -0.68
CA GLY A 351 25.56 27.52 -0.20
C GLY A 351 25.28 28.28 1.10
N LYS A 352 25.52 29.58 1.10
CA LYS A 352 25.32 30.46 2.26
C LYS A 352 23.86 30.72 2.60
N ASP A 353 22.99 30.55 1.65
CA ASP A 353 21.52 30.75 1.82
C ASP A 353 20.79 29.49 2.26
N LYS A 354 21.53 28.43 2.58
CA LYS A 354 20.95 27.16 3.05
C LYS A 354 20.30 27.34 4.42
N LYS A 355 18.98 27.25 4.44
CA LYS A 355 18.17 27.23 5.67
C LYS A 355 17.83 25.81 6.06
N VAL A 356 17.78 25.56 7.37
CA VAL A 356 17.42 24.26 7.95
C VAL A 356 16.15 24.42 8.75
N PHE A 357 15.20 23.50 8.55
CA PHE A 357 13.92 23.47 9.22
C PHE A 357 13.71 22.10 9.88
N MET A 358 13.22 22.10 11.11
CA MET A 358 12.76 20.88 11.78
C MET A 358 11.25 20.75 11.55
N LEU A 359 10.87 19.72 10.80
CA LEU A 359 9.45 19.44 10.53
C LEU A 359 8.92 18.49 11.59
N PRO A 360 7.73 18.79 12.16
CA PRO A 360 7.14 17.94 13.19
C PRO A 360 6.67 16.60 12.60
N PRO A 361 6.48 15.59 13.46
CA PRO A 361 6.02 14.26 13.04
C PRO A 361 4.57 14.28 12.54
N GLY A 362 4.20 13.20 11.84
CA GLY A 362 2.83 12.94 11.40
C GLY A 362 2.77 12.19 10.08
N PRO A 363 1.60 11.64 9.72
CA PRO A 363 1.39 10.85 8.50
C PRO A 363 1.75 11.64 7.24
N ASN A 364 1.52 12.95 7.24
CA ASN A 364 1.86 13.87 6.15
C ASN A 364 3.29 14.44 6.25
N GLY A 365 4.13 13.86 7.11
CA GLY A 365 5.56 14.14 7.15
C GLY A 365 6.31 13.54 5.94
N PRO A 366 7.46 14.12 5.55
CA PRO A 366 8.23 13.61 4.40
C PRO A 366 8.66 12.15 4.51
N VAL A 367 8.74 11.62 5.73
CA VAL A 367 9.11 10.24 6.05
C VAL A 367 7.95 9.44 6.68
N GLY A 368 6.74 9.98 6.64
CA GLY A 368 5.55 9.33 7.19
C GLY A 368 5.64 9.06 8.69
N VAL A 369 5.05 7.95 9.12
CA VAL A 369 4.82 7.63 10.54
C VAL A 369 5.97 6.90 11.22
N VAL A 370 6.91 6.30 10.47
CA VAL A 370 8.09 5.62 11.01
C VAL A 370 9.32 5.85 10.14
N TRP A 371 10.48 5.77 10.79
CA TRP A 371 11.80 5.78 10.17
C TRP A 371 12.62 4.59 10.70
N MET A 372 13.21 3.84 9.79
CA MET A 372 14.20 2.81 10.07
C MET A 372 15.50 3.20 9.38
N GLY A 373 16.45 3.76 10.16
CA GLY A 373 17.75 4.22 9.65
C GLY A 373 18.65 3.04 9.30
N LEU A 374 19.34 3.13 8.17
CA LEU A 374 20.31 2.14 7.72
C LEU A 374 21.73 2.48 8.17
N SER A 375 22.63 1.49 8.17
CA SER A 375 24.04 1.65 8.55
C SER A 375 24.82 2.63 7.66
N LYS A 376 24.28 2.96 6.48
CA LYS A 376 24.75 4.10 5.68
C LYS A 376 24.02 5.37 6.11
N PRO A 377 24.73 6.41 6.60
CA PRO A 377 24.11 7.65 7.07
C PRO A 377 23.20 8.30 6.03
N SER A 378 22.09 8.86 6.49
CA SER A 378 21.05 9.55 5.69
C SER A 378 20.19 8.65 4.82
N TYR A 379 20.36 7.34 4.87
CA TYR A 379 19.48 6.37 4.17
C TYR A 379 18.61 5.61 5.15
N GLY A 380 17.40 5.30 4.73
CA GLY A 380 16.42 4.59 5.57
C GLY A 380 15.28 4.00 4.79
N ILE A 381 14.48 3.21 5.51
CA ILE A 381 13.17 2.70 5.08
C ILE A 381 12.12 3.49 5.88
N HIS A 382 11.12 4.06 5.19
CA HIS A 382 10.16 4.96 5.83
C HIS A 382 8.81 5.01 5.10
N GLY A 383 7.81 5.61 5.75
CA GLY A 383 6.49 5.84 5.18
C GLY A 383 6.41 6.98 4.15
N SER A 384 5.24 7.22 3.64
CA SER A 384 4.98 8.24 2.62
C SER A 384 3.69 9.01 2.90
N PRO A 385 3.71 10.36 2.74
CA PRO A 385 2.49 11.17 2.80
C PRO A 385 1.62 11.03 1.53
N VAL A 386 2.08 10.29 0.52
CA VAL A 386 1.38 10.14 -0.76
C VAL A 386 1.40 8.66 -1.14
N PRO A 387 0.53 7.83 -0.54
CA PRO A 387 0.50 6.39 -0.77
C PRO A 387 0.25 6.03 -2.25
N GLU A 388 -0.55 6.82 -2.98
CA GLU A 388 -0.83 6.61 -4.40
C GLU A 388 0.40 6.84 -5.31
N GLY A 389 1.43 7.51 -4.78
CA GLY A 389 2.70 7.75 -5.47
C GLY A 389 3.69 6.58 -5.41
N ILE A 390 3.44 5.58 -4.57
CA ILE A 390 4.33 4.43 -4.40
C ILE A 390 4.51 3.68 -5.72
N SER A 391 5.75 3.33 -6.05
CA SER A 391 6.22 2.75 -7.33
C SER A 391 6.08 3.64 -8.58
N ARG A 392 5.60 4.87 -8.44
CA ARG A 392 5.39 5.82 -9.55
C ARG A 392 6.24 7.08 -9.44
N GLN A 393 6.60 7.46 -8.22
CA GLN A 393 7.44 8.63 -7.93
C GLN A 393 8.87 8.19 -7.65
N ALA A 394 9.82 9.10 -7.81
CA ALA A 394 11.20 8.90 -7.39
C ALA A 394 11.42 9.38 -5.95
N SER A 395 12.37 8.76 -5.23
CA SER A 395 12.84 9.24 -3.92
C SER A 395 14.24 9.84 -4.03
N HIS A 396 14.74 10.43 -2.92
CA HIS A 396 16.12 10.93 -2.81
C HIS A 396 17.07 9.84 -2.26
N GLY A 397 16.86 8.58 -2.64
CA GLY A 397 17.72 7.45 -2.30
C GLY A 397 17.19 6.51 -1.21
N CYS A 398 16.20 6.93 -0.42
CA CYS A 398 15.57 6.08 0.59
C CYS A 398 14.57 5.08 -0.02
N VAL A 399 14.25 4.04 0.72
CA VAL A 399 13.19 3.07 0.41
C VAL A 399 11.90 3.56 1.03
N ARG A 400 10.92 3.94 0.20
CA ARG A 400 9.65 4.53 0.63
C ARG A 400 8.51 3.54 0.42
N LEU A 401 7.70 3.35 1.45
CA LEU A 401 6.52 2.51 1.47
C LEU A 401 5.26 3.35 1.75
N THR A 402 4.07 2.76 1.65
CA THR A 402 2.88 3.35 2.26
C THR A 402 3.05 3.39 3.78
N ASN A 403 2.27 4.22 4.47
CA ASN A 403 2.34 4.28 5.93
C ASN A 403 1.93 2.96 6.60
N TRP A 404 0.95 2.23 6.05
CA TRP A 404 0.54 0.91 6.59
C TRP A 404 1.56 -0.19 6.31
N ASP A 405 2.10 -0.28 5.09
CA ASP A 405 3.14 -1.26 4.75
C ASP A 405 4.39 -1.08 5.61
N VAL A 406 4.84 0.17 5.81
CA VAL A 406 6.03 0.42 6.62
C VAL A 406 5.81 0.15 8.10
N LEU A 407 4.57 0.30 8.60
CA LEU A 407 4.22 -0.08 9.97
C LEU A 407 4.28 -1.60 10.15
N GLU A 408 3.83 -2.37 9.17
CA GLU A 408 3.93 -3.84 9.19
C GLU A 408 5.40 -4.27 9.19
N VAL A 409 6.25 -3.71 8.32
CA VAL A 409 7.69 -3.96 8.34
C VAL A 409 8.30 -3.56 9.69
N TYR A 410 7.98 -2.36 10.20
CA TYR A 410 8.48 -1.85 11.47
C TYR A 410 8.13 -2.76 12.65
N ALA A 411 6.93 -3.33 12.67
CA ALA A 411 6.49 -4.23 13.74
C ALA A 411 7.30 -5.54 13.80
N ASN A 412 7.82 -5.98 12.65
CA ASN A 412 8.40 -7.32 12.48
C ASN A 412 9.92 -7.35 12.29
N VAL A 413 10.63 -6.19 12.27
CA VAL A 413 12.08 -6.10 12.20
C VAL A 413 12.70 -5.70 13.53
N ASP A 414 13.98 -5.99 13.72
CA ASP A 414 14.80 -5.51 14.82
C ASP A 414 15.96 -4.62 14.33
N THR A 415 16.58 -3.87 15.24
CA THR A 415 17.89 -3.30 15.00
C THR A 415 18.89 -4.43 14.74
N GLY A 416 19.73 -4.28 13.71
CA GLY A 416 20.61 -5.33 13.21
C GLY A 416 20.04 -6.15 12.06
N THR A 417 18.73 -6.06 11.77
CA THR A 417 18.13 -6.73 10.60
C THR A 417 18.88 -6.34 9.32
N LYS A 418 19.28 -7.34 8.54
CA LYS A 418 19.99 -7.16 7.27
C LYS A 418 19.10 -6.54 6.21
N VAL A 419 19.65 -5.62 5.42
CA VAL A 419 18.95 -4.94 4.32
C VAL A 419 19.87 -4.91 3.09
N ASP A 420 19.52 -5.63 2.05
CA ASP A 420 20.21 -5.59 0.77
C ASP A 420 19.50 -4.64 -0.20
N LEU A 421 20.23 -3.68 -0.75
CA LEU A 421 19.78 -2.76 -1.79
C LEU A 421 20.40 -3.18 -3.13
N GLN A 422 19.57 -3.68 -4.08
CA GLN A 422 19.98 -4.27 -5.36
C GLN A 422 19.50 -3.46 -6.56
#